data_09428ad48b2ee2fb69d12634e455f7d7
#
_entry.id   09428ad48b2ee2fb69d12634e455f7d7
#
_cell.length_a   1.000
_cell.length_b   1.000
_cell.length_c   1.000
_cell.angle_alpha   90.00
_cell.angle_beta   90.00
_cell.angle_gamma   90.00
#
_symmetry.space_group_name_H-M   'P 1'
#
loop_
_entity.id
_entity.type
_entity.pdbx_description
1 polymer ?
#
loop_
_entity_poly.entity_id
_entity_poly.type
_entity_poly.pdbx_seq_one_letter_code
_entity_poly.pdbx_strand_id
1 'polypeptide(L)'
;MLVMGVESSCDETAVSIVQKKKSSGGRIIKEIVYSQVENHIPYGGVVPELSSREHIRYLDKITKQVLKESKIKIKQLDGIAAATGPGLLGGLLIGSNYAKAICIANKKPFLAINHLQAHILVSRMDFNFSFPFLVLLISGGHTQLLIVKKFNEFELLGESIDDALGEAFDKTAKLLGLK
;
A
#
# COMPACT_ATOMS: atom_id res chain seq x y z
N MET A 1 15.15 -13.52 2.81
CA MET A 1 15.05 -12.18 2.21
C MET A 1 14.16 -11.33 3.09
N LEU A 2 14.64 -10.13 3.45
CA LEU A 2 13.95 -9.12 4.25
C LEU A 2 13.74 -7.86 3.40
N VAL A 3 12.50 -7.39 3.30
CA VAL A 3 12.16 -6.20 2.52
C VAL A 3 11.39 -5.23 3.39
N MET A 4 11.70 -3.96 3.29
CA MET A 4 10.89 -2.89 3.86
C MET A 4 9.91 -2.39 2.80
N GLY A 5 8.62 -2.34 3.11
CA GLY A 5 7.56 -1.77 2.29
C GLY A 5 7.17 -0.39 2.78
N VAL A 6 6.92 0.53 1.85
CA VAL A 6 6.44 1.90 2.10
C VAL A 6 5.17 2.12 1.31
N GLU A 7 4.12 2.59 1.98
CA GLU A 7 2.82 2.91 1.38
C GLU A 7 2.40 4.34 1.76
N SER A 8 2.02 5.11 0.76
CA SER A 8 1.57 6.50 0.88
C SER A 8 0.70 6.95 -0.30
N SER A 9 -0.07 6.01 -0.87
CA SER A 9 -0.81 6.28 -2.11
C SER A 9 -2.09 7.11 -1.92
N CYS A 10 -2.64 7.14 -0.71
CA CYS A 10 -3.89 7.86 -0.42
C CYS A 10 -3.83 8.58 0.93
N ASP A 11 -4.49 8.07 1.96
CA ASP A 11 -4.66 8.72 3.27
C ASP A 11 -4.12 7.89 4.44
N GLU A 12 -3.43 6.80 4.14
CA GLU A 12 -2.65 6.07 5.13
C GLU A 12 -1.17 6.16 4.82
N THR A 13 -0.38 6.40 5.86
CA THR A 13 1.08 6.28 5.81
C THR A 13 1.47 4.99 6.48
N ALA A 14 1.99 4.03 5.72
CA ALA A 14 2.38 2.75 6.28
C ALA A 14 3.81 2.36 5.94
N VAL A 15 4.45 1.70 6.91
CA VAL A 15 5.76 1.06 6.74
C VAL A 15 5.72 -0.33 7.35
N SER A 16 6.24 -1.30 6.62
CA SER A 16 6.33 -2.68 7.08
C SER A 16 7.70 -3.29 6.82
N ILE A 17 8.06 -4.31 7.59
CA ILE A 17 9.18 -5.20 7.30
C ILE A 17 8.61 -6.60 7.10
N VAL A 18 8.85 -7.14 5.92
CA VAL A 18 8.36 -8.44 5.49
C VAL A 18 9.53 -9.39 5.25
N GLN A 19 9.39 -10.62 5.73
CA GLN A 19 10.32 -11.70 5.50
C GLN A 19 9.71 -12.76 4.58
N LYS A 20 10.44 -13.13 3.52
CA LYS A 20 10.06 -14.26 2.65
C LYS A 20 10.13 -15.56 3.47
N LYS A 21 9.07 -16.37 3.47
CA LYS A 21 9.08 -17.72 4.03
C LYS A 21 9.88 -18.68 3.13
N LYS A 22 10.36 -19.79 3.69
CA LYS A 22 11.10 -20.81 2.93
C LYS A 22 10.19 -21.57 1.96
N SER A 23 8.96 -21.85 2.37
CA SER A 23 7.99 -22.62 1.58
C SER A 23 7.31 -21.76 0.53
N SER A 24 6.56 -20.77 0.95
CA SER A 24 5.79 -19.87 0.07
C SER A 24 5.30 -18.68 0.89
N GLY A 25 5.01 -17.57 0.21
CA GLY A 25 4.47 -16.37 0.84
C GLY A 25 5.46 -15.57 1.67
N GLY A 26 4.93 -14.70 2.50
CA GLY A 26 5.66 -13.80 3.36
C GLY A 26 5.21 -13.89 4.82
N ARG A 27 5.98 -13.26 5.70
CA ARG A 27 5.61 -13.01 7.08
C ARG A 27 5.88 -11.55 7.40
N ILE A 28 4.89 -10.85 7.90
CA ILE A 28 5.06 -9.51 8.45
C ILE A 28 5.82 -9.65 9.76
N ILE A 29 7.01 -9.03 9.83
CA ILE A 29 7.81 -8.96 11.06
C ILE A 29 7.28 -7.84 11.94
N LYS A 30 7.05 -6.68 11.32
CA LYS A 30 6.46 -5.51 11.96
C LYS A 30 5.82 -4.63 10.89
N GLU A 31 4.68 -4.06 11.25
CA GLU A 31 3.97 -3.07 10.46
C GLU A 31 3.48 -1.94 11.36
N ILE A 32 3.51 -0.73 10.85
CA ILE A 32 2.86 0.42 11.47
C ILE A 32 2.12 1.18 10.38
N VAL A 33 0.85 1.44 10.65
CA VAL A 33 -0.05 2.24 9.81
C VAL A 33 -0.46 3.47 10.60
N TYR A 34 -0.29 4.63 10.00
CA TYR A 34 -0.85 5.90 10.49
C TYR A 34 -1.99 6.29 9.56
N SER A 35 -3.22 6.22 10.05
CA SER A 35 -4.41 6.66 9.31
C SER A 35 -4.63 8.15 9.49
N GLN A 36 -5.00 8.82 8.41
CA GLN A 36 -5.30 10.24 8.36
C GLN A 36 -6.80 10.53 8.34
N VAL A 37 -7.64 9.50 8.50
CA VAL A 37 -9.10 9.61 8.38
C VAL A 37 -9.66 10.76 9.22
N GLU A 38 -9.25 10.87 10.49
CA GLU A 38 -9.71 11.94 11.39
C GLU A 38 -9.37 13.34 10.86
N ASN A 39 -8.23 13.49 10.16
CA ASN A 39 -7.80 14.76 9.57
C ASN A 39 -8.65 15.15 8.36
N HIS A 40 -9.25 14.17 7.69
CA HIS A 40 -10.04 14.35 6.47
C HIS A 40 -11.56 14.46 6.71
N ILE A 41 -12.06 13.95 7.84
CA ILE A 41 -13.51 14.03 8.22
C ILE A 41 -14.09 15.44 8.07
N PRO A 42 -13.43 16.53 8.54
CA PRO A 42 -13.98 17.89 8.42
C PRO A 42 -14.21 18.35 6.98
N TYR A 43 -13.54 17.73 6.01
CA TYR A 43 -13.64 18.07 4.59
C TYR A 43 -14.58 17.14 3.83
N GLY A 44 -15.14 16.12 4.48
CA GLY A 44 -16.05 15.16 3.87
C GLY A 44 -15.38 14.18 2.89
N GLY A 45 -14.07 14.03 2.92
CA GLY A 45 -13.29 13.13 2.08
C GLY A 45 -11.82 13.51 2.03
N VAL A 46 -11.01 12.71 1.34
CA VAL A 46 -9.55 12.89 1.28
C VAL A 46 -9.19 14.19 0.56
N VAL A 47 -8.38 15.03 1.21
CA VAL A 47 -7.79 16.25 0.65
C VAL A 47 -6.34 15.96 0.25
N PRO A 48 -6.00 15.87 -1.05
CA PRO A 48 -4.69 15.42 -1.51
C PRO A 48 -3.51 16.21 -0.96
N GLU A 49 -3.65 17.52 -0.85
CA GLU A 49 -2.61 18.40 -0.31
C GLU A 49 -2.36 18.13 1.19
N LEU A 50 -3.42 17.97 1.96
CA LEU A 50 -3.33 17.63 3.38
C LEU A 50 -2.68 16.25 3.56
N SER A 51 -3.14 15.27 2.78
CA SER A 51 -2.57 13.93 2.80
C SER A 51 -1.05 13.96 2.55
N SER A 52 -0.61 14.69 1.53
CA SER A 52 0.80 14.82 1.20
C SER A 52 1.63 15.37 2.37
N ARG A 53 1.13 16.39 3.07
CA ARG A 53 1.80 16.99 4.23
C ARG A 53 1.90 16.02 5.41
N GLU A 54 0.84 15.26 5.66
CA GLU A 54 0.84 14.25 6.72
C GLU A 54 1.83 13.10 6.41
N HIS A 55 1.93 12.66 5.16
CA HIS A 55 2.96 11.69 4.77
C HIS A 55 4.37 12.20 5.10
N ILE A 56 4.70 13.44 4.75
CA ILE A 56 6.01 14.04 5.11
C ILE A 56 6.22 14.03 6.63
N ARG A 57 5.18 14.35 7.39
CA ARG A 57 5.24 14.48 8.85
C ARG A 57 5.49 13.18 9.59
N TYR A 58 4.92 12.07 9.07
CA TYR A 58 4.88 10.80 9.79
C TYR A 58 5.79 9.71 9.23
N LEU A 59 6.13 9.74 7.95
CA LEU A 59 6.83 8.65 7.28
C LEU A 59 8.18 8.31 7.94
N ASP A 60 8.98 9.31 8.26
CA ASP A 60 10.26 9.09 8.96
C ASP A 60 10.05 8.55 10.38
N LYS A 61 9.05 9.06 11.10
CA LYS A 61 8.74 8.63 12.47
C LYS A 61 8.36 7.17 12.53
N ILE A 62 7.41 6.74 11.67
CA ILE A 62 6.95 5.35 11.64
C ILE A 62 8.04 4.42 11.10
N THR A 63 8.86 4.86 10.15
CA THR A 63 10.02 4.08 9.68
C THR A 63 11.00 3.80 10.81
N LYS A 64 11.37 4.81 11.58
CA LYS A 64 12.25 4.65 12.76
C LYS A 64 11.64 3.74 13.81
N GLN A 65 10.34 3.86 14.03
CA GLN A 65 9.61 3.02 14.99
C GLN A 65 9.56 1.55 14.52
N VAL A 66 9.24 1.29 13.25
CA VAL A 66 9.23 -0.07 12.67
C VAL A 66 10.60 -0.73 12.81
N LEU A 67 11.68 -0.02 12.48
CA LEU A 67 13.05 -0.52 12.62
C LEU A 67 13.41 -0.81 14.07
N LYS A 68 13.04 0.08 15.00
CA LYS A 68 13.28 -0.09 16.44
C LYS A 68 12.53 -1.29 17.01
N GLU A 69 11.22 -1.40 16.72
CA GLU A 69 10.37 -2.45 17.28
C GLU A 69 10.63 -3.81 16.66
N SER A 70 10.98 -3.87 15.38
CA SER A 70 11.42 -5.11 14.72
C SER A 70 12.82 -5.56 15.14
N LYS A 71 13.62 -4.68 15.76
CA LYS A 71 15.05 -4.87 16.05
C LYS A 71 15.89 -5.13 14.79
N ILE A 72 15.42 -4.68 13.62
CA ILE A 72 16.10 -4.83 12.33
C ILE A 72 16.75 -3.50 11.96
N LYS A 73 18.01 -3.54 11.51
CA LYS A 73 18.74 -2.39 11.00
C LYS A 73 18.59 -2.33 9.47
N ILE A 74 18.62 -1.14 8.87
CA ILE A 74 18.52 -0.94 7.42
C ILE A 74 19.57 -1.79 6.66
N LYS A 75 20.77 -1.94 7.21
CA LYS A 75 21.83 -2.76 6.62
C LYS A 75 21.45 -4.23 6.43
N GLN A 76 20.54 -4.76 7.25
CA GLN A 76 20.06 -6.15 7.20
C GLN A 76 18.96 -6.36 6.17
N LEU A 77 18.35 -5.27 5.64
CA LEU A 77 17.36 -5.36 4.58
C LEU A 77 18.03 -5.76 3.26
N ASP A 78 17.36 -6.60 2.49
CA ASP A 78 17.78 -6.98 1.14
C ASP A 78 17.34 -5.95 0.09
N GLY A 79 16.27 -5.18 0.37
CA GLY A 79 15.75 -4.14 -0.50
C GLY A 79 14.63 -3.34 0.16
N ILE A 80 14.19 -2.30 -0.53
CA ILE A 80 13.08 -1.45 -0.12
C ILE A 80 12.10 -1.32 -1.29
N ALA A 81 10.83 -1.51 -1.02
CA ALA A 81 9.74 -1.38 -1.97
C ALA A 81 8.86 -0.19 -1.59
N ALA A 82 8.30 0.49 -2.59
CA ALA A 82 7.28 1.52 -2.34
C ALA A 82 6.20 1.47 -3.41
N ALA A 83 4.97 1.82 -3.03
CA ALA A 83 3.90 2.08 -3.96
C ALA A 83 4.25 3.29 -4.84
N THR A 84 4.12 3.11 -6.17
CA THR A 84 4.46 4.14 -7.16
C THR A 84 3.29 4.50 -8.07
N GLY A 85 2.14 3.88 -7.87
CA GLY A 85 0.88 4.13 -8.58
C GLY A 85 0.02 2.88 -8.67
N PRO A 86 -1.28 3.06 -8.97
CA PRO A 86 -2.04 4.31 -8.95
C PRO A 86 -2.23 4.87 -7.54
N GLY A 87 -2.67 6.15 -7.45
CA GLY A 87 -2.93 6.83 -6.17
C GLY A 87 -2.74 8.35 -6.29
N LEU A 88 -2.81 9.05 -5.18
CA LEU A 88 -2.62 10.50 -5.12
C LEU A 88 -1.16 10.86 -5.39
N LEU A 89 -0.92 11.64 -6.44
CA LEU A 89 0.43 11.96 -6.93
C LEU A 89 1.36 12.47 -5.85
N GLY A 90 0.90 13.38 -4.99
CA GLY A 90 1.72 13.96 -3.91
C GLY A 90 2.20 12.91 -2.92
N GLY A 91 1.30 12.04 -2.44
CA GLY A 91 1.65 10.94 -1.56
C GLY A 91 2.61 9.94 -2.21
N LEU A 92 2.31 9.50 -3.42
CA LEU A 92 3.17 8.58 -4.18
C LEU A 92 4.60 9.11 -4.35
N LEU A 93 4.74 10.42 -4.67
CA LEU A 93 6.05 11.06 -4.79
C LEU A 93 6.81 11.06 -3.46
N ILE A 94 6.13 11.33 -2.35
CA ILE A 94 6.76 11.37 -1.03
C ILE A 94 7.28 9.98 -0.63
N GLY A 95 6.43 8.95 -0.64
CA GLY A 95 6.84 7.60 -0.25
C GLY A 95 7.90 7.00 -1.16
N SER A 96 7.75 7.14 -2.48
CA SER A 96 8.71 6.61 -3.43
C SER A 96 10.07 7.31 -3.36
N ASN A 97 10.11 8.65 -3.22
CA ASN A 97 11.38 9.37 -3.09
C ASN A 97 12.04 9.13 -1.74
N TYR A 98 11.27 9.03 -0.66
CA TYR A 98 11.78 8.64 0.66
C TYR A 98 12.44 7.26 0.61
N ALA A 99 11.76 6.27 0.04
CA ALA A 99 12.29 4.91 -0.13
C ALA A 99 13.56 4.90 -1.00
N LYS A 100 13.56 5.63 -2.13
CA LYS A 100 14.73 5.77 -3.01
C LYS A 100 15.91 6.42 -2.29
N ALA A 101 15.68 7.47 -1.50
CA ALA A 101 16.74 8.13 -0.73
C ALA A 101 17.42 7.17 0.24
N ILE A 102 16.64 6.34 0.96
CA ILE A 102 17.19 5.31 1.85
C ILE A 102 17.98 4.26 1.04
N CYS A 103 17.46 3.84 -0.11
CA CYS A 103 18.14 2.89 -0.99
C CYS A 103 19.50 3.41 -1.44
N ILE A 104 19.56 4.64 -1.92
CA ILE A 104 20.80 5.28 -2.39
C ILE A 104 21.81 5.39 -1.24
N ALA A 105 21.39 5.92 -0.08
CA ALA A 105 22.27 6.11 1.08
C ALA A 105 22.84 4.79 1.62
N ASN A 106 22.13 3.68 1.45
CA ASN A 106 22.52 2.37 2.00
C ASN A 106 22.92 1.35 0.92
N LYS A 107 23.01 1.77 -0.35
CA LYS A 107 23.33 0.90 -1.51
C LYS A 107 22.42 -0.32 -1.57
N LYS A 108 21.11 -0.11 -1.38
CA LYS A 108 20.09 -1.16 -1.45
C LYS A 108 19.27 -1.03 -2.73
N PRO A 109 18.77 -2.15 -3.29
CA PRO A 109 17.85 -2.11 -4.42
C PRO A 109 16.51 -1.47 -4.03
N PHE A 110 15.96 -0.69 -4.95
CA PHE A 110 14.61 -0.14 -4.87
C PHE A 110 13.67 -0.94 -5.78
N LEU A 111 12.48 -1.24 -5.30
CA LEU A 111 11.43 -1.90 -6.07
C LEU A 111 10.18 -1.01 -6.12
N ALA A 112 9.83 -0.58 -7.32
CA ALA A 112 8.58 0.11 -7.59
C ALA A 112 7.42 -0.89 -7.62
N ILE A 113 6.38 -0.67 -6.82
CA ILE A 113 5.21 -1.56 -6.72
C ILE A 113 3.98 -0.84 -7.23
N ASN A 114 3.20 -1.54 -8.06
CA ASN A 114 1.86 -1.10 -8.39
C ASN A 114 0.94 -1.35 -7.19
N HIS A 115 0.26 -0.30 -6.72
CA HIS A 115 -0.60 -0.31 -5.54
C HIS A 115 -1.74 -1.34 -5.63
N LEU A 116 -2.42 -1.43 -6.79
CA LEU A 116 -3.50 -2.40 -6.98
C LEU A 116 -2.98 -3.84 -7.03
N GLN A 117 -1.82 -4.06 -7.64
CA GLN A 117 -1.18 -5.37 -7.62
C GLN A 117 -0.78 -5.80 -6.21
N ALA A 118 -0.37 -4.85 -5.35
CA ALA A 118 -0.10 -5.13 -3.95
C ALA A 118 -1.37 -5.61 -3.22
N HIS A 119 -2.50 -4.93 -3.42
CA HIS A 119 -3.80 -5.37 -2.89
C HIS A 119 -4.19 -6.78 -3.34
N ILE A 120 -3.98 -7.09 -4.60
CA ILE A 120 -4.31 -8.42 -5.16
C ILE A 120 -3.40 -9.49 -4.56
N LEU A 121 -2.09 -9.23 -4.51
CA LEU A 121 -1.09 -10.23 -4.14
C LEU A 121 -0.95 -10.44 -2.64
N VAL A 122 -1.43 -9.50 -1.79
CA VAL A 122 -1.35 -9.63 -0.32
C VAL A 122 -2.08 -10.88 0.17
N SER A 123 -3.16 -11.29 -0.47
CA SER A 123 -3.89 -12.52 -0.15
C SER A 123 -3.01 -13.78 -0.19
N ARG A 124 -1.94 -13.77 -0.98
CA ARG A 124 -0.97 -14.88 -1.06
C ARG A 124 0.00 -14.94 0.12
N MET A 125 -0.01 -13.98 1.01
CA MET A 125 0.78 -14.06 2.26
C MET A 125 0.21 -15.12 3.21
N ASP A 126 -1.11 -15.23 3.27
CA ASP A 126 -1.81 -16.12 4.18
C ASP A 126 -2.28 -17.40 3.48
N PHE A 127 -2.67 -17.28 2.21
CA PHE A 127 -3.19 -18.38 1.41
C PHE A 127 -2.24 -18.75 0.27
N ASN A 128 -1.95 -20.02 0.13
CA ASN A 128 -1.07 -20.52 -0.94
C ASN A 128 -1.86 -20.77 -2.24
N PHE A 129 -2.43 -19.72 -2.82
CA PHE A 129 -3.11 -19.84 -4.12
C PHE A 129 -2.11 -20.18 -5.22
N SER A 130 -2.41 -21.22 -6.01
CA SER A 130 -1.69 -21.49 -7.24
C SER A 130 -2.17 -20.54 -8.34
N PHE A 131 -1.29 -20.20 -9.28
CA PHE A 131 -1.69 -19.50 -10.49
C PHE A 131 -2.28 -20.49 -11.51
N PRO A 132 -3.28 -20.07 -12.35
CA PRO A 132 -4.00 -18.80 -12.25
C PRO A 132 -5.06 -18.79 -11.14
N PHE A 133 -5.47 -17.61 -10.67
CA PHE A 133 -6.62 -17.47 -9.77
C PHE A 133 -7.43 -16.21 -10.09
N LEU A 134 -8.71 -16.23 -9.74
CA LEU A 134 -9.64 -15.12 -9.92
C LEU A 134 -9.62 -14.21 -8.70
N VAL A 135 -9.70 -12.91 -8.94
CA VAL A 135 -9.76 -11.88 -7.89
C VAL A 135 -10.86 -10.89 -8.20
N LEU A 136 -11.67 -10.59 -7.21
CA LEU A 136 -12.51 -9.40 -7.18
C LEU A 136 -11.83 -8.36 -6.31
N LEU A 137 -11.26 -7.34 -6.94
CA LEU A 137 -10.67 -6.18 -6.26
C LEU A 137 -11.76 -5.15 -6.00
N ILE A 138 -11.96 -4.79 -4.73
CA ILE A 138 -12.90 -3.75 -4.30
C ILE A 138 -12.14 -2.74 -3.44
N SER A 139 -12.17 -1.48 -3.84
CA SER A 139 -11.59 -0.37 -3.10
C SER A 139 -12.44 0.89 -3.24
N GLY A 140 -12.02 2.01 -2.62
CA GLY A 140 -12.69 3.31 -2.77
C GLY A 140 -12.72 3.81 -4.21
N GLY A 141 -11.67 3.56 -4.99
CA GLY A 141 -11.54 4.06 -6.37
C GLY A 141 -11.63 3.00 -7.47
N HIS A 142 -11.66 1.71 -7.13
CA HIS A 142 -11.62 0.63 -8.12
C HIS A 142 -12.51 -0.54 -7.72
N THR A 143 -13.25 -1.08 -8.70
CA THR A 143 -13.95 -2.37 -8.59
C THR A 143 -13.64 -3.13 -9.87
N GLN A 144 -12.81 -4.17 -9.76
CA GLN A 144 -12.27 -4.89 -10.90
C GLN A 144 -12.33 -6.40 -10.68
N LEU A 145 -12.72 -7.14 -11.70
CA LEU A 145 -12.62 -8.59 -11.76
C LEU A 145 -11.44 -8.97 -12.64
N LEU A 146 -10.48 -9.70 -12.08
CA LEU A 146 -9.21 -10.02 -12.76
C LEU A 146 -8.87 -11.51 -12.64
N ILE A 147 -8.19 -12.01 -13.67
CA ILE A 147 -7.43 -13.27 -13.60
C ILE A 147 -5.96 -12.93 -13.35
N VAL A 148 -5.39 -13.50 -12.29
CA VAL A 148 -3.96 -13.39 -12.00
C VAL A 148 -3.27 -14.63 -12.55
N LYS A 149 -2.59 -14.50 -13.69
CA LYS A 149 -1.90 -15.60 -14.38
C LYS A 149 -0.53 -15.90 -13.77
N LYS A 150 0.18 -14.85 -13.36
CA LYS A 150 1.51 -14.88 -12.70
C LYS A 150 1.69 -13.65 -11.81
N PHE A 151 2.81 -13.53 -11.12
CA PHE A 151 3.11 -12.38 -10.24
C PHE A 151 2.99 -11.00 -10.91
N ASN A 152 3.24 -10.91 -12.20
CA ASN A 152 3.23 -9.67 -12.97
C ASN A 152 2.36 -9.76 -14.23
N GLU A 153 1.44 -10.73 -14.28
CA GLU A 153 0.56 -10.95 -15.43
C GLU A 153 -0.89 -11.02 -14.97
N PHE A 154 -1.62 -9.94 -15.26
CA PHE A 154 -3.00 -9.73 -14.83
C PHE A 154 -3.86 -9.50 -16.08
N GLU A 155 -5.00 -10.18 -16.14
CA GLU A 155 -6.01 -10.00 -17.18
C GLU A 155 -7.25 -9.40 -16.56
N LEU A 156 -7.64 -8.21 -17.01
CA LEU A 156 -8.88 -7.56 -16.61
C LEU A 156 -10.04 -8.20 -17.36
N LEU A 157 -10.99 -8.79 -16.63
CA LEU A 157 -12.21 -9.37 -17.18
C LEU A 157 -13.35 -8.36 -17.22
N GLY A 158 -13.39 -7.44 -16.26
CA GLY A 158 -14.39 -6.40 -16.17
C GLY A 158 -14.12 -5.45 -15.03
N GLU A 159 -14.70 -4.27 -15.13
CA GLU A 159 -14.62 -3.24 -14.08
C GLU A 159 -15.93 -2.48 -13.99
N SER A 160 -16.15 -1.74 -12.89
CA SER A 160 -17.29 -0.85 -12.77
C SER A 160 -17.20 0.25 -13.82
N ILE A 161 -18.33 0.52 -14.47
CA ILE A 161 -18.45 1.56 -15.51
C ILE A 161 -18.75 2.92 -14.88
N ASP A 162 -19.41 2.90 -13.74
CA ASP A 162 -19.81 4.07 -12.95
C ASP A 162 -18.95 4.16 -11.68
N ASP A 163 -19.57 4.34 -10.52
CA ASP A 163 -18.85 4.42 -9.24
C ASP A 163 -18.19 3.09 -8.87
N ALA A 164 -17.01 3.17 -8.32
CA ALA A 164 -16.43 2.03 -7.61
C ALA A 164 -17.30 1.66 -6.39
N LEU A 165 -17.32 0.39 -6.02
CA LEU A 165 -18.19 -0.10 -4.95
C LEU A 165 -17.95 0.63 -3.62
N GLY A 166 -16.68 0.89 -3.25
CA GLY A 166 -16.35 1.65 -2.04
C GLY A 166 -16.88 3.08 -2.11
N GLU A 167 -16.74 3.76 -3.25
CA GLU A 167 -17.32 5.09 -3.46
C GLU A 167 -18.86 5.09 -3.37
N ALA A 168 -19.52 4.08 -3.92
CA ALA A 168 -20.97 3.92 -3.81
C ALA A 168 -21.41 3.74 -2.35
N PHE A 169 -20.65 3.00 -1.54
CA PHE A 169 -20.88 2.89 -0.09
C PHE A 169 -20.78 4.25 0.61
N ASP A 170 -19.71 4.99 0.36
CA ASP A 170 -19.46 6.30 0.97
C ASP A 170 -20.56 7.32 0.58
N LYS A 171 -20.97 7.35 -0.68
CA LYS A 171 -22.06 8.19 -1.16
C LYS A 171 -23.39 7.83 -0.48
N THR A 172 -23.67 6.53 -0.37
CA THR A 172 -24.88 6.04 0.30
C THR A 172 -24.88 6.40 1.79
N ALA A 173 -23.75 6.22 2.47
CA ALA A 173 -23.59 6.60 3.87
C ALA A 173 -23.87 8.09 4.09
N LYS A 174 -23.33 8.96 3.22
CA LYS A 174 -23.62 10.41 3.25
C LYS A 174 -25.09 10.73 3.05
N LEU A 175 -25.76 10.07 2.11
CA LEU A 175 -27.21 10.26 1.87
C LEU A 175 -28.06 9.84 3.09
N LEU A 176 -27.62 8.83 3.82
CA LEU A 176 -28.28 8.35 5.04
C LEU A 176 -27.91 9.17 6.29
N GLY A 177 -27.03 10.17 6.18
CA GLY A 177 -26.53 10.96 7.31
C GLY A 177 -25.64 10.16 8.26
N LEU A 178 -25.06 9.05 7.83
CA LEU A 178 -24.10 8.26 8.58
C LEU A 178 -22.74 8.98 8.59
N LYS A 179 -22.01 8.81 9.72
CA LYS A 179 -20.67 9.37 9.90
C LYS A 179 -19.61 8.31 9.64
#